data_792a3ff180ce6fcd48959614f809a4c3
#
_entry.id   792a3ff180ce6fcd48959614f809a4c3
#
_cell.length_a   1.000
_cell.length_b   1.000
_cell.length_c   1.000
_cell.angle_alpha   90.00
_cell.angle_beta   90.00
_cell.angle_gamma   90.00
#
_symmetry.space_group_name_H-M   'P 1'
#
loop_
_entity.id
_entity.type
_entity.pdbx_description
1 polymer ?
#
loop_
_entity_poly.entity_id
_entity_poly.type
_entity_poly.pdbx_seq_one_letter_code
_entity_poly.pdbx_strand_id
1 'polypeptide(L)'
;MSGAEIDELVGKFEARAMSRRELVAALAGIVAAAAAPASAQGDTVTKVAQGRTINHVSMAVTDVEKSAAFYKALLGLKEVSRPGNGGINLGLSDGFLGLYKLPNPGTVNHFCIGVDDFDPDKMADRLKQQGIQATVDRNPANRTSGGDQLYFTDPDKTRVQLGPNGYQG
;
A
#
# COMPACT_ATOMS: atom_id res chain seq x y z
N MET A 1 9.51 -26.03 11.97
CA MET A 1 9.90 -27.40 12.29
C MET A 1 10.92 -27.86 11.27
N SER A 2 12.01 -28.45 11.73
CA SER A 2 13.05 -28.99 10.86
C SER A 2 12.68 -30.43 10.47
N GLY A 3 13.08 -30.91 9.28
CA GLY A 3 12.93 -32.31 8.88
C GLY A 3 13.51 -33.30 9.91
N ALA A 4 14.52 -32.87 10.66
CA ALA A 4 15.17 -33.65 11.69
C ALA A 4 14.24 -34.08 12.84
N GLU A 5 13.25 -33.29 13.22
CA GLU A 5 12.29 -33.65 14.28
C GLU A 5 11.30 -34.73 13.81
N ILE A 6 10.92 -34.70 12.52
CA ILE A 6 10.08 -35.73 11.91
C ILE A 6 10.86 -37.02 11.79
N ASP A 7 12.11 -36.96 11.33
CA ASP A 7 12.98 -38.13 11.18
C ASP A 7 13.26 -38.80 12.51
N GLU A 8 13.40 -38.06 13.59
CA GLU A 8 13.56 -38.60 14.96
C GLU A 8 12.31 -39.36 15.43
N LEU A 9 11.11 -38.85 15.18
CA LEU A 9 9.85 -39.51 15.52
C LEU A 9 9.65 -40.80 14.73
N VAL A 10 9.95 -40.78 13.43
CA VAL A 10 9.91 -41.95 12.56
C VAL A 10 10.92 -42.98 13.02
N GLY A 11 12.15 -42.59 13.34
CA GLY A 11 13.18 -43.51 13.86
C GLY A 11 12.79 -44.15 15.18
N LYS A 12 12.14 -43.46 16.11
CA LYS A 12 11.59 -44.06 17.35
C LYS A 12 10.48 -45.07 17.08
N PHE A 13 9.64 -44.83 16.07
CA PHE A 13 8.60 -45.75 15.67
C PHE A 13 9.19 -47.01 15.02
N GLU A 14 10.13 -46.86 14.11
CA GLU A 14 10.82 -47.99 13.44
C GLU A 14 11.59 -48.86 14.43
N ALA A 15 12.22 -48.23 15.45
CA ALA A 15 12.90 -48.93 16.54
C ALA A 15 11.91 -49.58 17.56
N ARG A 16 10.60 -49.51 17.33
CA ARG A 16 9.54 -50.00 18.24
C ARG A 16 9.58 -49.35 19.63
N ALA A 17 10.25 -48.21 19.77
CA ALA A 17 10.28 -47.42 20.99
C ALA A 17 9.04 -46.54 21.16
N MET A 18 8.17 -46.48 20.14
CA MET A 18 6.93 -45.72 20.09
C MET A 18 5.84 -46.54 19.38
N SER A 19 4.64 -46.53 19.91
CA SER A 19 3.47 -47.15 19.27
C SER A 19 2.93 -46.28 18.13
N ARG A 20 2.21 -46.92 17.19
CA ARG A 20 1.53 -46.22 16.08
C ARG A 20 0.60 -45.11 16.58
N ARG A 21 -0.07 -45.31 17.71
CA ARG A 21 -0.98 -44.33 18.32
C ARG A 21 -0.21 -43.11 18.84
N GLU A 22 0.94 -43.34 19.45
CA GLU A 22 1.82 -42.24 19.96
C GLU A 22 2.45 -41.47 18.82
N LEU A 23 2.89 -42.13 17.74
CA LEU A 23 3.39 -41.45 16.55
C LEU A 23 2.30 -40.58 15.91
N VAL A 24 1.09 -41.09 15.74
CA VAL A 24 -0.04 -40.31 15.17
C VAL A 24 -0.40 -39.12 16.08
N ALA A 25 -0.40 -39.33 17.41
CA ALA A 25 -0.67 -38.24 18.37
C ALA A 25 0.44 -37.18 18.34
N ALA A 26 1.70 -37.56 18.24
CA ALA A 26 2.82 -36.65 18.12
C ALA A 26 2.75 -35.82 16.82
N LEU A 27 2.49 -36.47 15.70
CA LEU A 27 2.34 -35.80 14.40
C LEU A 27 1.09 -34.91 14.35
N ALA A 28 -0.03 -35.33 14.97
CA ALA A 28 -1.24 -34.52 15.07
C ALA A 28 -1.02 -33.29 15.97
N GLY A 29 -0.27 -33.43 17.07
CA GLY A 29 0.13 -32.30 17.92
C GLY A 29 1.01 -31.29 17.18
N ILE A 30 1.87 -31.78 16.31
CA ILE A 30 2.74 -31.00 15.46
C ILE A 30 1.93 -30.23 14.39
N VAL A 31 0.98 -30.91 13.72
CA VAL A 31 0.08 -30.27 12.74
C VAL A 31 -0.84 -29.26 13.43
N ALA A 32 -1.32 -29.53 14.64
CA ALA A 32 -2.11 -28.60 15.42
C ALA A 32 -1.30 -27.38 15.90
N ALA A 33 -0.01 -27.55 16.19
CA ALA A 33 0.88 -26.44 16.53
C ALA A 33 1.26 -25.58 15.29
N ALA A 34 1.33 -26.22 14.10
CA ALA A 34 1.55 -25.52 12.83
C ALA A 34 0.25 -24.90 12.28
N ALA A 35 -0.90 -25.46 12.64
CA ALA A 35 -2.24 -24.97 12.32
C ALA A 35 -2.88 -24.16 13.46
N ALA A 36 -2.19 -24.03 14.63
CA ALA A 36 -2.55 -22.96 15.53
C ALA A 36 -2.50 -21.68 14.68
N PRO A 37 -3.62 -20.92 14.53
CA PRO A 37 -3.50 -19.62 13.94
C PRO A 37 -2.36 -18.99 14.72
N ALA A 38 -1.28 -18.59 14.01
CA ALA A 38 -0.36 -17.61 14.57
C ALA A 38 -1.33 -16.63 15.21
N SER A 39 -1.35 -16.61 16.56
CA SER A 39 -2.30 -15.76 17.29
C SER A 39 -2.31 -14.51 16.45
N ALA A 40 -3.44 -14.23 15.82
CA ALA A 40 -3.69 -12.93 15.30
C ALA A 40 -3.64 -12.05 16.57
N GLN A 41 -2.44 -11.73 17.00
CA GLN A 41 -2.12 -10.42 17.42
C GLN A 41 -2.54 -9.63 16.18
N GLY A 42 -3.85 -9.37 16.11
CA GLY A 42 -4.34 -8.40 15.18
C GLY A 42 -3.46 -7.23 15.44
N ASP A 43 -2.52 -6.98 14.50
CA ASP A 43 -1.79 -5.74 14.49
C ASP A 43 -2.90 -4.71 14.60
N THR A 44 -3.12 -4.21 15.83
CA THR A 44 -4.12 -3.18 16.07
C THR A 44 -3.51 -1.93 15.47
N VAL A 45 -3.67 -1.84 14.13
CA VAL A 45 -3.23 -0.68 13.38
C VAL A 45 -3.90 0.53 14.01
N THR A 46 -3.09 1.35 14.65
CA THR A 46 -3.58 2.56 15.30
C THR A 46 -3.83 3.62 14.24
N LYS A 47 -4.95 4.32 14.34
CA LYS A 47 -5.30 5.40 13.42
C LYS A 47 -4.17 6.45 13.33
N VAL A 48 -3.63 6.64 12.13
CA VAL A 48 -2.58 7.62 11.84
C VAL A 48 -3.17 8.99 11.54
N ALA A 49 -4.26 9.02 10.76
CA ALA A 49 -4.98 10.21 10.35
C ALA A 49 -6.46 9.92 10.13
N GLN A 50 -7.30 10.95 10.05
CA GLN A 50 -8.69 10.81 9.62
C GLN A 50 -8.80 11.07 8.13
N GLY A 51 -9.02 10.02 7.33
CA GLY A 51 -9.33 10.12 5.90
C GLY A 51 -10.71 10.76 5.69
N ARG A 52 -10.82 11.62 4.66
CA ARG A 52 -12.05 12.33 4.31
C ARG A 52 -12.50 12.10 2.89
N THR A 53 -11.56 12.15 1.93
CA THR A 53 -11.88 12.10 0.50
C THR A 53 -10.89 11.22 -0.24
N ILE A 54 -11.29 10.68 -1.37
CA ILE A 54 -10.33 10.27 -2.41
C ILE A 54 -9.97 11.54 -3.15
N ASN A 55 -8.80 12.09 -2.84
CA ASN A 55 -8.37 13.37 -3.41
C ASN A 55 -8.01 13.24 -4.89
N HIS A 56 -7.24 12.21 -5.26
CA HIS A 56 -6.92 11.97 -6.67
C HIS A 56 -6.53 10.51 -6.96
N VAL A 57 -6.54 10.22 -8.25
CA VAL A 57 -5.95 9.01 -8.81
C VAL A 57 -4.89 9.43 -9.82
N SER A 58 -3.69 8.87 -9.73
CA SER A 58 -2.60 9.09 -10.68
C SER A 58 -2.41 7.90 -11.60
N MET A 59 -2.48 8.17 -12.90
CA MET A 59 -2.34 7.18 -13.97
C MET A 59 -0.95 7.25 -14.60
N ALA A 60 -0.35 6.09 -14.83
CA ALA A 60 0.79 5.96 -15.74
C ALA A 60 0.30 5.99 -17.18
N VAL A 61 0.82 6.92 -18.00
CA VAL A 61 0.45 7.06 -19.40
C VAL A 61 1.70 7.12 -20.29
N THR A 62 1.56 6.72 -21.55
CA THR A 62 2.64 6.81 -22.54
C THR A 62 2.90 8.24 -22.99
N ASP A 63 1.83 9.00 -23.20
CA ASP A 63 1.83 10.38 -23.69
C ASP A 63 0.82 11.19 -22.88
N VAL A 64 1.33 12.11 -22.08
CA VAL A 64 0.56 12.91 -21.13
C VAL A 64 -0.39 13.86 -21.86
N GLU A 65 0.08 14.55 -22.91
CA GLU A 65 -0.72 15.52 -23.67
C GLU A 65 -1.85 14.82 -24.45
N LYS A 66 -1.55 13.69 -25.07
CA LYS A 66 -2.54 12.90 -25.79
C LYS A 66 -3.61 12.36 -24.86
N SER A 67 -3.22 11.86 -23.69
CA SER A 67 -4.17 11.36 -22.68
C SER A 67 -5.01 12.49 -22.10
N ALA A 68 -4.41 13.65 -21.83
CA ALA A 68 -5.14 14.82 -21.36
C ALA A 68 -6.14 15.33 -22.41
N ALA A 69 -5.74 15.41 -23.67
CA ALA A 69 -6.64 15.79 -24.77
C ALA A 69 -7.84 14.84 -24.89
N PHE A 70 -7.61 13.52 -24.74
CA PHE A 70 -8.67 12.52 -24.76
C PHE A 70 -9.70 12.75 -23.65
N TYR A 71 -9.27 12.87 -22.39
CA TYR A 71 -10.18 13.07 -21.26
C TYR A 71 -10.88 14.42 -21.28
N LYS A 72 -10.19 15.49 -21.74
CA LYS A 72 -10.79 16.81 -21.95
C LYS A 72 -11.91 16.77 -22.99
N ALA A 73 -11.66 16.10 -24.14
CA ALA A 73 -12.63 16.01 -25.23
C ALA A 73 -13.82 15.12 -24.87
N LEU A 74 -13.56 13.96 -24.24
CA LEU A 74 -14.60 12.97 -23.96
C LEU A 74 -15.47 13.31 -22.77
N LEU A 75 -14.86 13.86 -21.68
CA LEU A 75 -15.52 14.07 -20.39
C LEU A 75 -15.61 15.54 -19.99
N GLY A 76 -15.09 16.45 -20.79
CA GLY A 76 -15.13 17.88 -20.50
C GLY A 76 -14.25 18.31 -19.33
N LEU A 77 -13.28 17.46 -18.91
CA LEU A 77 -12.40 17.76 -17.79
C LEU A 77 -11.53 19.00 -18.10
N LYS A 78 -11.22 19.76 -17.06
CA LYS A 78 -10.35 20.94 -17.17
C LYS A 78 -9.02 20.67 -16.47
N GLU A 79 -7.95 21.21 -17.04
CA GLU A 79 -6.65 21.21 -16.39
C GLU A 79 -6.70 22.10 -15.16
N VAL A 80 -6.28 21.57 -13.99
CA VAL A 80 -6.24 22.32 -12.71
C VAL A 80 -4.83 22.60 -12.25
N SER A 81 -3.88 21.74 -12.64
CA SER A 81 -2.46 22.01 -12.34
C SER A 81 -1.54 21.25 -13.30
N ARG A 82 -0.29 21.71 -13.37
CA ARG A 82 0.77 21.14 -14.23
C ARG A 82 2.08 21.13 -13.42
N PRO A 83 2.38 20.05 -12.71
CA PRO A 83 3.64 19.90 -11.98
C PRO A 83 4.87 19.96 -12.88
N GLY A 84 6.00 20.43 -12.34
CA GLY A 84 7.26 20.59 -13.06
C GLY A 84 7.86 19.27 -13.61
N ASN A 85 7.39 18.13 -13.15
CA ASN A 85 7.77 16.80 -13.67
C ASN A 85 7.11 16.45 -15.03
N GLY A 86 6.33 17.35 -15.62
CA GLY A 86 5.65 17.17 -16.89
C GLY A 86 4.30 16.46 -16.80
N GLY A 87 3.76 16.25 -15.63
CA GLY A 87 2.40 15.73 -15.43
C GLY A 87 1.33 16.75 -15.75
N ILE A 88 0.09 16.27 -15.93
CA ILE A 88 -1.12 17.09 -16.08
C ILE A 88 -2.17 16.56 -15.12
N ASN A 89 -2.75 17.44 -14.33
CA ASN A 89 -3.86 17.12 -13.44
C ASN A 89 -5.16 17.70 -13.99
N LEU A 90 -6.15 16.84 -14.18
CA LEU A 90 -7.47 17.18 -14.70
C LEU A 90 -8.48 17.16 -13.54
N GLY A 91 -9.16 18.28 -13.29
CA GLY A 91 -10.07 18.46 -12.18
C GLY A 91 -11.33 17.60 -12.24
N LEU A 92 -11.72 17.08 -11.09
CA LEU A 92 -12.92 16.29 -10.84
C LEU A 92 -13.51 16.73 -9.50
N SER A 93 -14.53 17.60 -9.51
CA SER A 93 -15.14 18.10 -8.27
C SER A 93 -14.08 18.50 -7.22
N ASP A 94 -13.93 17.74 -6.14
CA ASP A 94 -13.02 18.02 -5.02
C ASP A 94 -11.62 17.43 -5.20
N GLY A 95 -11.38 16.76 -6.34
CA GLY A 95 -10.14 16.05 -6.63
C GLY A 95 -9.69 16.16 -8.07
N PHE A 96 -8.81 15.28 -8.50
CA PHE A 96 -8.31 15.28 -9.87
C PHE A 96 -7.86 13.90 -10.38
N LEU A 97 -7.79 13.78 -11.69
CA LEU A 97 -7.12 12.71 -12.39
C LEU A 97 -5.73 13.18 -12.78
N GLY A 98 -4.70 12.61 -12.19
CA GLY A 98 -3.31 12.90 -12.53
C GLY A 98 -2.81 12.00 -13.67
N LEU A 99 -2.19 12.59 -14.68
CA LEU A 99 -1.62 11.92 -15.85
C LEU A 99 -0.11 12.13 -15.88
N TYR A 100 0.66 11.06 -15.79
CA TYR A 100 2.12 11.12 -15.68
C TYR A 100 2.79 10.11 -16.60
N LYS A 101 3.90 10.50 -17.24
CA LYS A 101 4.74 9.57 -18.00
C LYS A 101 5.55 8.72 -17.03
N LEU A 102 5.01 7.56 -16.65
CA LEU A 102 5.57 6.64 -15.66
C LEU A 102 5.73 5.23 -16.26
N PRO A 103 6.52 4.34 -15.61
CA PRO A 103 6.56 2.92 -15.98
C PRO A 103 5.18 2.28 -15.96
N ASN A 104 5.00 1.25 -16.79
CA ASN A 104 3.75 0.47 -16.92
C ASN A 104 2.53 1.33 -17.33
N PRO A 105 2.54 2.01 -18.50
CA PRO A 105 1.41 2.80 -18.97
C PRO A 105 0.12 1.98 -19.03
N GLY A 106 -1.00 2.62 -18.72
CA GLY A 106 -2.32 1.98 -18.65
C GLY A 106 -2.67 1.45 -17.25
N THR A 107 -1.84 1.73 -16.25
CA THR A 107 -2.10 1.33 -14.85
C THR A 107 -2.32 2.53 -13.93
N VAL A 108 -3.00 2.31 -12.82
CA VAL A 108 -3.02 3.25 -11.69
C VAL A 108 -1.68 3.18 -10.99
N ASN A 109 -0.99 4.32 -10.87
CA ASN A 109 0.27 4.41 -10.12
C ASN A 109 0.02 4.51 -8.61
N HIS A 110 -0.92 5.36 -8.21
CA HIS A 110 -1.38 5.50 -6.83
C HIS A 110 -2.73 6.24 -6.78
N PHE A 111 -3.35 6.17 -5.62
CA PHE A 111 -4.44 7.07 -5.25
C PHE A 111 -4.05 7.85 -3.99
N CYS A 112 -4.65 9.02 -3.81
CA CYS A 112 -4.41 9.89 -2.67
C CYS A 112 -5.67 10.00 -1.81
N ILE A 113 -5.49 9.85 -0.50
CA ILE A 113 -6.50 10.15 0.50
C ILE A 113 -6.22 11.53 1.08
N GLY A 114 -7.19 12.42 0.96
CA GLY A 114 -7.20 13.70 1.69
C GLY A 114 -7.51 13.44 3.16
N VAL A 115 -6.67 13.96 4.05
CA VAL A 115 -6.79 13.74 5.49
C VAL A 115 -6.84 15.05 6.27
N ASP A 116 -7.42 14.99 7.47
CA ASP A 116 -7.39 16.10 8.43
C ASP A 116 -5.98 16.25 9.00
N ASP A 117 -5.64 17.50 9.33
CA ASP A 117 -4.40 17.88 10.04
C ASP A 117 -3.15 17.23 9.43
N PHE A 118 -3.05 17.27 8.10
CA PHE A 118 -1.96 16.66 7.36
C PHE A 118 -0.60 17.20 7.79
N ASP A 119 0.21 16.32 8.36
CA ASP A 119 1.61 16.57 8.70
C ASP A 119 2.41 15.33 8.25
N PRO A 120 3.14 15.39 7.13
CA PRO A 120 3.75 14.22 6.54
C PRO A 120 4.81 13.57 7.43
N ASP A 121 5.54 14.36 8.22
CA ASP A 121 6.58 13.83 9.10
C ASP A 121 5.98 13.09 10.30
N LYS A 122 5.03 13.69 10.99
CA LYS A 122 4.34 13.04 12.10
C LYS A 122 3.58 11.79 11.66
N MET A 123 2.96 11.83 10.48
CA MET A 123 2.25 10.67 9.94
C MET A 123 3.21 9.56 9.52
N ALA A 124 4.37 9.89 8.91
CA ALA A 124 5.41 8.93 8.59
C ALA A 124 5.95 8.24 9.86
N ASP A 125 6.19 8.99 10.92
CA ASP A 125 6.64 8.43 12.20
C ASP A 125 5.60 7.47 12.82
N ARG A 126 4.31 7.84 12.78
CA ARG A 126 3.22 6.96 13.26
C ARG A 126 3.09 5.68 12.43
N LEU A 127 3.26 5.76 11.11
CA LEU A 127 3.29 4.58 10.24
C LEU A 127 4.48 3.68 10.58
N LYS A 128 5.67 4.27 10.74
CA LYS A 128 6.90 3.55 11.11
C LYS A 128 6.79 2.83 12.45
N GLN A 129 6.15 3.43 13.46
CA GLN A 129 5.89 2.82 14.76
C GLN A 129 5.02 1.54 14.65
N GLN A 130 4.27 1.41 13.57
CA GLN A 130 3.42 0.25 13.25
C GLN A 130 4.07 -0.70 12.23
N GLY A 131 5.37 -0.54 11.94
CA GLY A 131 6.09 -1.37 10.97
C GLY A 131 5.78 -1.05 9.50
N ILE A 132 4.99 0.00 9.22
CA ILE A 132 4.64 0.41 7.86
C ILE A 132 5.69 1.38 7.33
N GLN A 133 6.36 0.99 6.24
CA GLN A 133 7.34 1.86 5.59
C GLN A 133 6.64 2.99 4.86
N ALA A 134 7.07 4.22 5.12
CA ALA A 134 6.55 5.42 4.48
C ALA A 134 7.68 6.27 3.91
N THR A 135 7.40 7.02 2.86
CA THR A 135 8.34 7.94 2.20
C THR A 135 7.71 9.31 2.08
N VAL A 136 8.42 10.34 2.52
CA VAL A 136 8.03 11.73 2.30
C VAL A 136 8.77 12.26 1.06
N ASP A 137 8.00 12.60 0.00
CA ASP A 137 8.53 13.25 -1.20
C ASP A 137 8.56 14.76 -1.00
N ARG A 138 9.75 15.33 -1.00
CA ARG A 138 10.01 16.76 -0.81
C ARG A 138 10.36 17.47 -2.11
N ASN A 139 10.36 16.73 -3.24
CA ASN A 139 10.73 17.33 -4.53
C ASN A 139 9.63 18.29 -5.03
N PRO A 140 9.90 19.59 -5.13
CA PRO A 140 8.89 20.57 -5.57
C PRO A 140 8.45 20.37 -7.02
N ALA A 141 9.22 19.68 -7.84
CA ALA A 141 8.82 19.36 -9.22
C ALA A 141 7.65 18.39 -9.32
N ASN A 142 7.37 17.64 -8.25
CA ASN A 142 6.29 16.65 -8.23
C ASN A 142 4.93 17.21 -7.81
N ARG A 143 4.84 18.51 -7.53
CA ARG A 143 3.62 19.17 -7.07
C ARG A 143 3.58 20.64 -7.48
N THR A 144 2.38 21.22 -7.44
CA THR A 144 2.18 22.67 -7.59
C THR A 144 1.71 23.33 -6.29
N SER A 145 1.16 22.55 -5.37
CA SER A 145 0.61 23.01 -4.10
C SER A 145 0.69 21.93 -3.01
N GLY A 146 0.15 22.20 -1.83
CA GLY A 146 -0.10 21.21 -0.79
C GLY A 146 1.12 20.73 0.02
N GLY A 147 2.31 21.23 -0.28
CA GLY A 147 3.52 20.86 0.46
C GLY A 147 4.04 19.46 0.13
N ASP A 148 4.79 18.87 1.05
CA ASP A 148 5.41 17.56 0.89
C ASP A 148 4.34 16.46 0.81
N GLN A 149 4.65 15.38 0.10
CA GLN A 149 3.73 14.27 -0.15
C GLN A 149 4.17 13.05 0.65
N LEU A 150 3.24 12.35 1.28
CA LEU A 150 3.52 11.13 2.05
C LEU A 150 3.00 9.92 1.31
N TYR A 151 3.85 8.92 1.12
CA TYR A 151 3.52 7.66 0.44
C TYR A 151 3.80 6.45 1.34
N PHE A 152 2.95 5.44 1.24
CA PHE A 152 3.15 4.11 1.80
C PHE A 152 2.46 3.07 0.91
N THR A 153 2.54 1.79 1.26
CA THR A 153 1.81 0.73 0.57
C THR A 153 0.86 0.03 1.53
N ASP A 154 -0.31 -0.35 1.01
CA ASP A 154 -1.24 -1.21 1.71
C ASP A 154 -0.73 -2.68 1.77
N PRO A 155 -1.42 -3.61 2.43
CA PRO A 155 -1.01 -5.02 2.50
C PRO A 155 -0.84 -5.69 1.14
N ASP A 156 -1.61 -5.30 0.12
CA ASP A 156 -1.56 -5.83 -1.24
C ASP A 156 -0.55 -5.10 -2.14
N LYS A 157 0.26 -4.21 -1.56
CA LYS A 157 1.29 -3.39 -2.24
C LYS A 157 0.72 -2.29 -3.13
N THR A 158 -0.54 -1.92 -2.96
CA THR A 158 -1.09 -0.72 -3.61
C THR A 158 -0.41 0.52 -3.03
N ARG A 159 0.09 1.39 -3.89
CA ARG A 159 0.70 2.65 -3.45
C ARG A 159 -0.38 3.66 -3.07
N VAL A 160 -0.32 4.13 -1.83
CA VAL A 160 -1.24 5.12 -1.27
C VAL A 160 -0.48 6.40 -0.98
N GLN A 161 -1.07 7.53 -1.34
CA GLN A 161 -0.60 8.85 -0.93
C GLN A 161 -1.53 9.41 0.15
N LEU A 162 -0.99 10.13 1.11
CA LEU A 162 -1.75 11.06 1.95
C LEU A 162 -1.41 12.48 1.58
N GLY A 163 -2.41 13.34 1.63
CA GLY A 163 -2.28 14.77 1.41
C GLY A 163 -3.32 15.57 2.20
N PRO A 164 -3.21 16.90 2.25
CA PRO A 164 -4.24 17.73 2.87
C PRO A 164 -5.55 17.65 2.07
N ASN A 165 -6.67 17.89 2.74
CA ASN A 165 -7.94 18.07 2.06
C ASN A 165 -7.85 19.22 1.05
N GLY A 166 -8.40 19.04 -0.16
CA GLY A 166 -8.36 20.05 -1.22
C GLY A 166 -7.00 20.19 -1.93
N TYR A 167 -6.08 19.26 -1.75
CA TYR A 167 -4.83 19.20 -2.51
C TYR A 167 -5.08 19.15 -4.02
N GLN A 168 -4.36 19.97 -4.82
CA GLN A 168 -4.56 20.11 -6.27
C GLN A 168 -3.39 19.56 -7.11
N GLY A 169 -2.44 18.88 -6.51
CA GLY A 169 -1.28 18.29 -7.20
C GLY A 169 -0.08 19.22 -7.35
#